data_9819c5d5ab0dd73095d33f6d1b84d311
#
_entry.id   9819c5d5ab0dd73095d33f6d1b84d311
#
_cell.length_a   1.000
_cell.length_b   1.000
_cell.length_c   1.000
_cell.angle_alpha   90.00
_cell.angle_beta   90.00
_cell.angle_gamma   90.00
#
_symmetry.space_group_name_H-M   'P 1'
#
loop_
_entity.id
_entity.type
_entity.pdbx_description
1 polymer ?
#
loop_
_entity_poly.entity_id
_entity_poly.type
_entity_poly.pdbx_seq_one_letter_code
_entity_poly.pdbx_strand_id
1 'polypeptide(L)'
;MATPRTTPSPPLPPSPPVSAPKEACEYYGVNFDDQKYMVQGWFNVNYNKTGKLNWHDHGGPFAPHFHGYYSVKAEPSVTYYRIFNDPAREVANHNVDNRMILSEMGHPHAQADWDWDGPRITIAYDIVPQQSLINANTSEQHWIPLL
;
A
#
# COMPACT_ATOMS: atom_id res chain seq x y z
N MET A 1 43.40 -4.23 20.34
CA MET A 1 41.97 -3.89 20.27
C MET A 1 41.65 -3.56 18.82
N ALA A 2 40.84 -4.36 18.18
CA ALA A 2 40.45 -4.14 16.76
C ALA A 2 39.23 -3.24 16.72
N THR A 3 39.28 -2.15 15.98
CA THR A 3 38.14 -1.25 15.72
C THR A 3 37.10 -1.98 14.88
N PRO A 4 35.80 -1.91 15.22
CA PRO A 4 34.75 -2.52 14.43
C PRO A 4 34.68 -1.81 13.08
N ARG A 5 34.74 -2.57 11.99
CA ARG A 5 34.48 -2.08 10.64
C ARG A 5 32.97 -1.77 10.49
N THR A 6 32.65 -0.50 10.38
CA THR A 6 31.31 -0.09 9.97
C THR A 6 31.14 -0.39 8.48
N THR A 7 30.33 -1.38 8.15
CA THR A 7 29.87 -1.56 6.77
C THR A 7 28.92 -0.42 6.40
N PRO A 8 29.10 0.25 5.26
CA PRO A 8 28.17 1.28 4.84
C PRO A 8 26.78 0.66 4.65
N SER A 9 25.75 1.39 5.10
CA SER A 9 24.36 0.99 4.87
C SER A 9 24.11 0.89 3.35
N PRO A 10 23.34 -0.12 2.91
CA PRO A 10 22.97 -0.21 1.50
C PRO A 10 22.21 1.06 1.08
N PRO A 11 22.36 1.50 -0.17
CA PRO A 11 21.60 2.64 -0.67
C PRO A 11 20.10 2.36 -0.54
N LEU A 12 19.34 3.38 -0.13
CA LEU A 12 17.88 3.30 -0.11
C LEU A 12 17.38 2.97 -1.54
N PRO A 13 16.34 2.11 -1.65
CA PRO A 13 15.73 1.87 -2.95
C PRO A 13 15.24 3.20 -3.54
N PRO A 14 15.28 3.36 -4.86
CA PRO A 14 14.75 4.56 -5.49
C PRO A 14 13.30 4.77 -5.06
N SER A 15 12.94 6.01 -4.75
CA SER A 15 11.55 6.38 -4.47
C SER A 15 10.68 5.88 -5.62
N PRO A 16 9.49 5.32 -5.35
CA PRO A 16 8.60 4.89 -6.41
C PRO A 16 8.36 6.09 -7.35
N PRO A 17 8.37 5.86 -8.66
CA PRO A 17 8.17 6.96 -9.60
C PRO A 17 6.82 7.63 -9.32
N VAL A 18 6.79 8.95 -9.25
CA VAL A 18 5.58 9.78 -9.10
C VAL A 18 4.57 9.50 -10.24
N SER A 19 5.03 8.86 -11.32
CA SER A 19 4.21 8.43 -12.44
C SER A 19 3.14 7.39 -12.09
N ALA A 20 3.39 6.50 -11.12
CA ALA A 20 2.46 5.40 -10.84
C ALA A 20 1.04 5.85 -10.43
N PRO A 21 0.83 6.85 -9.55
CA PRO A 21 -0.50 7.36 -9.25
C PRO A 21 -1.16 8.06 -10.45
N LYS A 22 -0.38 8.75 -11.28
CA LYS A 22 -0.89 9.39 -12.49
C LYS A 22 -1.34 8.35 -13.51
N GLU A 23 -0.53 7.35 -13.78
CA GLU A 23 -0.88 6.23 -14.65
C GLU A 23 -2.12 5.47 -14.17
N ALA A 24 -2.25 5.28 -12.85
CA ALA A 24 -3.45 4.68 -12.27
C ALA A 24 -4.69 5.56 -12.48
N CYS A 25 -4.60 6.86 -12.24
CA CYS A 25 -5.69 7.79 -12.51
C CYS A 25 -6.11 7.73 -13.99
N GLU A 26 -5.17 7.74 -14.91
CA GLU A 26 -5.43 7.62 -16.35
C GLU A 26 -6.14 6.28 -16.68
N TYR A 27 -5.67 5.17 -16.09
CA TYR A 27 -6.28 3.85 -16.29
C TYR A 27 -7.74 3.80 -15.81
N TYR A 28 -8.04 4.43 -14.66
CA TYR A 28 -9.39 4.48 -14.09
C TYR A 28 -10.24 5.64 -14.61
N GLY A 29 -9.76 6.42 -15.57
CA GLY A 29 -10.47 7.57 -16.13
C GLY A 29 -10.61 8.76 -15.18
N VAL A 30 -9.74 8.84 -14.18
CA VAL A 30 -9.67 9.96 -13.23
C VAL A 30 -8.62 10.95 -13.73
N ASN A 31 -8.98 12.23 -13.83
CA ASN A 31 -8.00 13.25 -14.20
C ASN A 31 -7.14 13.61 -12.99
N PHE A 32 -5.88 13.21 -13.00
CA PHE A 32 -4.93 13.45 -11.93
C PHE A 32 -4.66 14.94 -11.70
N ASP A 33 -4.67 15.72 -12.77
CA ASP A 33 -4.31 17.15 -12.73
C ASP A 33 -5.45 18.05 -12.21
N ASP A 34 -6.68 17.54 -12.12
CA ASP A 34 -7.85 18.32 -11.69
C ASP A 34 -7.91 18.53 -10.17
N GLN A 35 -7.10 17.81 -9.41
CA GLN A 35 -7.11 17.89 -7.95
C GLN A 35 -5.75 17.55 -7.35
N LYS A 36 -5.53 18.07 -6.16
CA LYS A 36 -4.35 17.71 -5.39
C LYS A 36 -4.59 16.40 -4.65
N TYR A 37 -3.61 15.52 -4.69
CA TYR A 37 -3.61 14.28 -3.94
C TYR A 37 -2.70 14.34 -2.72
N MET A 38 -3.11 13.62 -1.71
CA MET A 38 -2.37 13.43 -0.47
C MET A 38 -2.13 11.94 -0.26
N VAL A 39 -0.99 11.60 0.29
CA VAL A 39 -0.62 10.21 0.60
C VAL A 39 -0.31 10.07 2.08
N GLN A 40 -0.77 8.98 2.65
CA GLN A 40 -0.37 8.49 3.97
C GLN A 40 0.18 7.08 3.81
N GLY A 41 1.28 6.76 4.50
CA GLY A 41 1.88 5.43 4.45
C GLY A 41 2.27 4.91 5.82
N TRP A 42 2.30 3.59 5.96
CA TRP A 42 2.73 2.91 7.19
C TRP A 42 3.42 1.58 6.88
N PHE A 43 4.26 1.15 7.80
CA PHE A 43 4.95 -0.13 7.71
C PHE A 43 4.11 -1.24 8.34
N ASN A 44 4.01 -2.37 7.64
CA ASN A 44 3.50 -3.62 8.18
C ASN A 44 4.66 -4.61 8.29
N VAL A 45 5.01 -4.98 9.53
CA VAL A 45 6.03 -5.98 9.81
C VAL A 45 5.39 -7.12 10.57
N ASN A 46 5.13 -8.22 9.88
CA ASN A 46 4.46 -9.39 10.42
C ASN A 46 5.49 -10.51 10.62
N TYR A 47 5.68 -10.92 11.87
CA TYR A 47 6.66 -11.96 12.23
C TYR A 47 6.08 -13.37 12.30
N ASN A 48 4.77 -13.48 12.45
CA ASN A 48 4.10 -14.76 12.68
C ASN A 48 3.28 -15.18 11.46
N LYS A 49 3.42 -16.44 11.09
CA LYS A 49 2.58 -17.10 10.07
C LYS A 49 1.07 -16.97 10.34
N THR A 50 0.70 -16.72 11.61
CA THR A 50 -0.68 -16.52 12.07
C THR A 50 -1.18 -15.10 11.99
N GLY A 51 -0.36 -14.18 11.53
CA GLY A 51 -0.71 -12.76 11.39
C GLY A 51 -1.58 -12.50 10.17
N LYS A 52 -2.61 -13.32 9.95
CA LYS A 52 -3.60 -13.06 8.89
C LYS A 52 -4.18 -11.68 9.04
N LEU A 53 -4.04 -10.88 8.03
CA LEU A 53 -4.87 -9.71 7.89
C LEU A 53 -6.23 -10.18 7.35
N ASN A 54 -7.27 -10.10 8.18
CA ASN A 54 -8.62 -10.45 7.77
C ASN A 54 -9.10 -9.56 6.63
N TRP A 55 -10.15 -9.99 5.95
CA TRP A 55 -10.84 -9.19 4.97
C TRP A 55 -11.20 -7.82 5.54
N HIS A 56 -10.71 -6.78 4.92
CA HIS A 56 -10.99 -5.39 5.26
C HIS A 56 -10.88 -4.54 3.99
N ASP A 57 -11.46 -3.36 4.03
CA ASP A 57 -11.31 -2.33 3.03
C ASP A 57 -10.86 -1.03 3.69
N HIS A 58 -10.53 -0.05 2.87
CA HIS A 58 -10.18 1.30 3.30
C HIS A 58 -11.35 2.26 3.09
N GLY A 59 -12.59 1.74 3.27
CA GLY A 59 -13.80 2.51 3.19
C GLY A 59 -13.99 3.46 4.37
N GLY A 60 -14.83 4.47 4.19
CA GLY A 60 -15.17 5.45 5.23
C GLY A 60 -15.43 6.83 4.64
N PRO A 61 -15.68 7.84 5.48
CA PRO A 61 -15.90 9.21 5.00
C PRO A 61 -14.68 9.81 4.28
N PHE A 62 -13.53 9.16 4.42
CA PHE A 62 -12.26 9.51 3.74
C PHE A 62 -11.84 8.43 2.77
N ALA A 63 -12.79 7.66 2.28
CA ALA A 63 -12.46 6.57 1.37
C ALA A 63 -11.36 7.02 0.40
N PRO A 64 -10.16 6.39 0.47
CA PRO A 64 -9.09 6.73 -0.46
C PRO A 64 -9.55 6.46 -1.88
N HIS A 65 -9.12 7.27 -2.84
CA HIS A 65 -9.30 6.91 -4.24
C HIS A 65 -8.54 5.64 -4.57
N PHE A 66 -7.34 5.54 -4.00
CA PHE A 66 -6.49 4.37 -4.17
C PHE A 66 -5.90 3.97 -2.83
N HIS A 67 -5.72 2.69 -2.67
CA HIS A 67 -4.90 2.11 -1.62
C HIS A 67 -3.96 1.09 -2.21
N GLY A 68 -2.91 0.74 -1.48
CA GLY A 68 -1.99 -0.25 -1.97
C GLY A 68 -0.84 -0.52 -1.01
N TYR A 69 0.14 -1.23 -1.53
CA TYR A 69 1.34 -1.52 -0.77
C TYR A 69 2.54 -1.75 -1.69
N TYR A 70 3.70 -1.49 -1.14
CA TYR A 70 4.99 -1.85 -1.70
C TYR A 70 5.54 -3.06 -0.95
N SER A 71 5.91 -4.10 -1.67
CA SER A 71 6.50 -5.33 -1.13
C SER A 71 7.99 -5.14 -0.90
N VAL A 72 8.40 -4.98 0.36
CA VAL A 72 9.83 -4.91 0.74
C VAL A 72 10.40 -6.32 0.86
N LYS A 73 9.68 -7.20 1.55
CA LYS A 73 9.98 -8.63 1.73
C LYS A 73 8.66 -9.36 1.93
N ALA A 74 8.04 -9.75 0.85
CA ALA A 74 6.70 -10.34 0.87
C ALA A 74 6.57 -11.58 -0.01
N GLU A 75 7.56 -11.87 -0.84
CA GLU A 75 7.61 -13.07 -1.65
C GLU A 75 8.05 -14.28 -0.79
N PRO A 76 7.38 -15.44 -0.93
CA PRO A 76 6.27 -15.79 -1.82
C PRO A 76 4.89 -15.76 -1.15
N SER A 77 4.43 -14.67 -0.61
CA SER A 77 3.07 -14.57 -0.02
C SER A 77 2.02 -14.17 -1.06
N VAL A 78 0.74 -14.24 -0.65
CA VAL A 78 -0.39 -13.89 -1.49
C VAL A 78 -1.26 -12.85 -0.78
N THR A 79 -1.73 -11.86 -1.52
CA THR A 79 -2.79 -10.95 -1.11
C THR A 79 -4.01 -11.21 -1.98
N TYR A 80 -5.15 -11.46 -1.37
CA TYR A 80 -6.42 -11.67 -2.05
C TYR A 80 -7.20 -10.36 -2.12
N TYR A 81 -7.87 -10.13 -3.23
CA TYR A 81 -8.78 -9.00 -3.44
C TYR A 81 -10.15 -9.51 -3.83
N ARG A 82 -11.21 -8.84 -3.34
CA ARG A 82 -12.60 -9.02 -3.80
C ARG A 82 -12.99 -7.85 -4.66
N ILE A 83 -13.09 -8.10 -5.95
CA ILE A 83 -13.45 -7.07 -6.90
C ILE A 83 -14.91 -6.66 -6.69
N PHE A 84 -15.15 -5.37 -6.48
CA PHE A 84 -16.46 -4.81 -6.12
C PHE A 84 -17.11 -5.45 -4.89
N ASN A 85 -16.30 -5.88 -3.91
CA ASN A 85 -16.75 -6.56 -2.69
C ASN A 85 -17.55 -7.87 -2.97
N ASP A 86 -17.35 -8.47 -4.12
CA ASP A 86 -18.02 -9.71 -4.52
C ASP A 86 -17.15 -10.93 -4.15
N PRO A 87 -17.60 -11.79 -3.20
CA PRO A 87 -16.86 -13.01 -2.85
C PRO A 87 -16.68 -14.00 -4.00
N ALA A 88 -17.50 -13.91 -5.05
CA ALA A 88 -17.37 -14.74 -6.24
C ALA A 88 -16.26 -14.22 -7.20
N ARG A 89 -15.73 -13.05 -6.93
CA ARG A 89 -14.68 -12.39 -7.72
C ARG A 89 -13.39 -12.18 -6.92
N GLU A 90 -12.91 -13.26 -6.32
CA GLU A 90 -11.63 -13.22 -5.63
C GLU A 90 -10.47 -13.35 -6.62
N VAL A 91 -9.50 -12.45 -6.51
CA VAL A 91 -8.27 -12.45 -7.30
C VAL A 91 -7.09 -12.61 -6.36
N ALA A 92 -6.26 -13.59 -6.63
CA ALA A 92 -5.01 -13.82 -5.92
C ALA A 92 -3.88 -13.00 -6.57
N ASN A 93 -3.32 -12.08 -5.81
CA ASN A 93 -2.09 -11.38 -6.20
C ASN A 93 -0.89 -12.03 -5.51
N HIS A 94 -0.05 -12.70 -6.28
CA HIS A 94 1.22 -13.24 -5.79
C HIS A 94 2.20 -12.09 -5.58
N ASN A 95 2.61 -11.90 -4.33
CA ASN A 95 3.53 -10.83 -3.99
C ASN A 95 4.92 -11.10 -4.56
N VAL A 96 5.51 -10.08 -5.12
CA VAL A 96 6.89 -10.08 -5.61
C VAL A 96 7.63 -8.95 -4.92
N ASP A 97 8.81 -9.22 -4.38
CA ASP A 97 9.62 -8.21 -3.72
C ASP A 97 9.96 -7.07 -4.69
N ASN A 98 10.03 -5.86 -4.16
CA ASN A 98 10.24 -4.62 -4.92
C ASN A 98 9.12 -4.28 -5.92
N ARG A 99 7.92 -4.82 -5.73
CA ARG A 99 6.74 -4.48 -6.52
C ARG A 99 5.77 -3.63 -5.71
N MET A 100 5.22 -2.62 -6.37
CA MET A 100 4.12 -1.80 -5.89
C MET A 100 2.81 -2.34 -6.45
N ILE A 101 1.79 -2.43 -5.60
CA ILE A 101 0.42 -2.74 -5.98
C ILE A 101 -0.42 -1.51 -5.64
N LEU A 102 -1.21 -1.09 -6.59
CA LEU A 102 -2.20 -0.04 -6.43
C LEU A 102 -3.57 -0.61 -6.77
N SER A 103 -4.54 -0.38 -5.91
CA SER A 103 -5.92 -0.80 -6.06
C SER A 103 -6.87 0.37 -5.90
N GLU A 104 -7.93 0.38 -6.66
CA GLU A 104 -9.04 1.31 -6.47
C GLU A 104 -9.74 1.02 -5.13
N MET A 105 -10.36 2.03 -4.55
CA MET A 105 -11.16 1.86 -3.33
C MET A 105 -12.38 0.96 -3.58
N GLY A 106 -12.88 0.34 -2.51
CA GLY A 106 -14.04 -0.56 -2.58
C GLY A 106 -13.68 -2.00 -2.93
N HIS A 107 -12.37 -2.31 -3.02
CA HIS A 107 -11.89 -3.67 -3.16
C HIS A 107 -11.35 -4.19 -1.82
N PRO A 108 -12.16 -4.90 -1.02
CA PRO A 108 -11.68 -5.55 0.18
C PRO A 108 -10.53 -6.48 -0.14
N HIS A 109 -9.58 -6.54 0.76
CA HIS A 109 -8.44 -7.42 0.60
C HIS A 109 -8.09 -8.13 1.91
N ALA A 110 -7.38 -9.24 1.76
CA ALA A 110 -6.91 -10.06 2.86
C ALA A 110 -5.52 -10.61 2.53
N GLN A 111 -4.71 -10.78 3.57
CA GLN A 111 -3.42 -11.42 3.42
C GLN A 111 -3.53 -12.90 3.71
N ALA A 112 -2.99 -13.74 2.84
CA ALA A 112 -2.82 -15.17 3.10
C ALA A 112 -1.71 -15.44 4.12
N ASP A 113 -1.74 -16.64 4.69
CA ASP A 113 -0.60 -17.17 5.43
C ASP A 113 0.61 -17.32 4.49
N TRP A 114 1.79 -17.30 5.09
CA TRP A 114 3.03 -17.64 4.41
C TRP A 114 3.77 -18.73 5.20
N ASP A 115 4.67 -19.45 4.55
CA ASP A 115 5.31 -20.65 5.10
C ASP A 115 6.82 -20.53 5.32
N TRP A 116 7.40 -19.34 5.08
CA TRP A 116 8.84 -19.14 5.36
C TRP A 116 9.10 -18.63 6.77
N ASP A 117 10.32 -18.84 7.24
CA ASP A 117 10.80 -18.30 8.50
C ASP A 117 11.28 -16.86 8.32
N GLY A 118 10.66 -15.94 9.05
CA GLY A 118 11.03 -14.54 9.05
C GLY A 118 9.86 -13.58 8.79
N PRO A 119 10.11 -12.27 8.87
CA PRO A 119 9.06 -11.28 8.73
C PRO A 119 8.61 -11.12 7.27
N ARG A 120 7.30 -10.91 7.11
CA ARG A 120 6.75 -10.29 5.93
C ARG A 120 6.73 -8.78 6.14
N ILE A 121 7.30 -8.04 5.20
CA ILE A 121 7.46 -6.58 5.32
C ILE A 121 6.82 -5.91 4.10
N THR A 122 5.86 -5.03 4.34
CA THR A 122 5.27 -4.17 3.31
C THR A 122 5.17 -2.73 3.80
N ILE A 123 5.17 -1.79 2.87
CA ILE A 123 4.80 -0.40 3.13
C ILE A 123 3.42 -0.22 2.50
N ALA A 124 2.39 -0.11 3.33
CA ALA A 124 1.06 0.17 2.87
C ALA A 124 0.83 1.68 2.75
N TYR A 125 -0.08 2.08 1.89
CA TYR A 125 -0.39 3.49 1.68
C TYR A 125 -1.82 3.68 1.18
N ASP A 126 -2.38 4.87 1.52
CA ASP A 126 -3.62 5.40 1.00
C ASP A 126 -3.34 6.69 0.23
N ILE A 127 -4.07 6.90 -0.85
CA ILE A 127 -4.01 8.12 -1.67
C ILE A 127 -5.41 8.69 -1.79
N VAL A 128 -5.59 9.92 -1.33
CA VAL A 128 -6.89 10.60 -1.33
C VAL A 128 -6.79 11.98 -1.96
N PRO A 129 -7.87 12.49 -2.55
CA PRO A 129 -7.96 13.89 -2.90
C PRO A 129 -7.85 14.77 -1.64
N GLN A 130 -7.10 15.85 -1.72
CA GLN A 130 -6.98 16.80 -0.60
C GLN A 130 -8.35 17.31 -0.13
N GLN A 131 -9.29 17.51 -1.04
CA GLN A 131 -10.64 17.97 -0.72
C GLN A 131 -11.39 16.99 0.21
N SER A 132 -11.13 15.70 0.07
CA SER A 132 -11.72 14.68 0.95
C SER A 132 -11.28 14.85 2.39
N LEU A 133 -10.00 15.18 2.62
CA LEU A 133 -9.46 15.45 3.96
C LEU A 133 -10.03 16.73 4.58
N ILE A 134 -10.17 17.78 3.79
CA ILE A 134 -10.76 19.06 4.24
C ILE A 134 -12.21 18.83 4.68
N ASN A 135 -13.00 18.14 3.88
CA ASN A 135 -14.41 17.86 4.17
C ASN A 135 -14.58 17.02 5.44
N ALA A 136 -13.61 16.23 5.75
CA ALA A 136 -13.63 15.28 6.83
C ALA A 136 -13.06 15.81 8.16
N ASN A 137 -12.52 17.02 8.17
CA ASN A 137 -11.90 17.67 9.34
C ASN A 137 -10.80 16.80 10.00
N THR A 138 -9.96 16.15 9.18
CA THR A 138 -8.91 15.22 9.64
C THR A 138 -7.57 15.91 9.87
N SER A 139 -7.52 16.91 10.72
CA SER A 139 -6.29 17.66 11.01
C SER A 139 -5.16 16.86 11.69
N GLU A 140 -5.44 15.66 12.17
CA GLU A 140 -4.49 14.89 12.99
C GLU A 140 -3.74 13.80 12.21
N GLN A 141 -4.02 13.58 10.93
CA GLN A 141 -3.36 12.56 10.14
C GLN A 141 -2.14 13.13 9.41
N HIS A 142 -1.06 12.36 9.42
CA HIS A 142 0.20 12.73 8.76
C HIS A 142 0.11 12.48 7.24
N TRP A 143 -0.68 13.30 6.58
CA TRP A 143 -0.80 13.28 5.13
C TRP A 143 0.24 14.21 4.50
N ILE A 144 0.91 13.73 3.48
CA ILE A 144 1.87 14.51 2.69
C ILE A 144 1.35 14.70 1.27
N PRO A 145 1.60 15.87 0.65
CA PRO A 145 1.25 16.08 -0.75
C PRO A 145 1.95 15.08 -1.66
N LEU A 146 1.19 14.52 -2.57
CA LEU A 146 1.73 13.77 -3.69
C LEU A 146 2.04 14.77 -4.81
N LEU A 147 3.31 14.99 -5.07
CA LEU A 147 3.81 15.99 -6.04
C LEU A 147 3.79 15.46 -7.46
#